data_424362d66a27e659d100e43a64b70357
#
_entry.id   424362d66a27e659d100e43a64b70357
#
_cell.length_a   1.000
_cell.length_b   1.000
_cell.length_c   1.000
_cell.angle_alpha   90.00
_cell.angle_beta   90.00
_cell.angle_gamma   90.00
#
_symmetry.space_group_name_H-M   'P 1'
#
loop_
_entity.id
_entity.type
_entity.pdbx_description
1 polymer ?
#
loop_
_entity_poly.entity_id
_entity_poly.type
_entity_poly.pdbx_seq_one_letter_code
_entity_poly.pdbx_strand_id
1 'polypeptide(L)'
;MYSDKPTVNILTSLMVDKGIRRVIVCPGSRNIPLIHNFSECPYIDCYPVTDERSAGFYAIGMSLATAEPVAICVTSGSAILNTAPAIAEAYYRCLPIVVISADRPIERIDRLDGQTLRQNNILSNIVKQQTDIPDFTSDDNIGLDFSSLSMNIALNECIGGECGPVHINMQLKEPLFNFSTNSLPTNKNITSLKYEGNEVNAQCEFLIERFLLSKNRIIVIGQISEHEKELDEVIKCLKKYFLVLCEPLSTSYADPFDKAIPPMADELKMEKIDMVISLGGNFVSKKIKEMLRNTDICEHWEINKSGRPHDIFEHQTGIAMSSEIKFLSALLKRTRNNHIHPDNLKNC
;
A
#
# COMPACT_ATOMS: atom_id res chain seq x y z
N MET A 1 -6.84 -1.95 -25.91
CA MET A 1 -7.84 -2.31 -24.85
C MET A 1 -7.18 -3.26 -23.87
N TYR A 2 -7.47 -3.11 -22.56
CA TYR A 2 -6.89 -3.94 -21.50
C TYR A 2 -7.72 -5.20 -21.23
N SER A 3 -7.14 -6.13 -20.46
CA SER A 3 -7.81 -7.36 -20.05
C SER A 3 -9.11 -7.10 -19.29
N ASP A 4 -10.05 -8.04 -19.37
CA ASP A 4 -11.26 -8.05 -18.55
C ASP A 4 -11.00 -8.47 -17.08
N LYS A 5 -9.75 -8.79 -16.72
CA LYS A 5 -9.34 -9.19 -15.37
C LYS A 5 -9.07 -7.95 -14.49
N PRO A 6 -9.94 -7.62 -13.51
CA PRO A 6 -9.78 -6.41 -12.71
C PRO A 6 -8.47 -6.39 -11.91
N THR A 7 -8.06 -7.53 -11.34
CA THR A 7 -6.82 -7.63 -10.55
C THR A 7 -5.57 -7.38 -11.40
N VAL A 8 -5.57 -7.78 -12.69
CA VAL A 8 -4.50 -7.49 -13.65
C VAL A 8 -4.44 -5.99 -13.97
N ASN A 9 -5.60 -5.35 -14.13
CA ASN A 9 -5.70 -3.92 -14.38
C ASN A 9 -5.20 -3.10 -13.18
N ILE A 10 -5.55 -3.52 -11.94
CA ILE A 10 -5.05 -2.93 -10.70
C ILE A 10 -3.53 -3.01 -10.62
N LEU A 11 -2.95 -4.20 -10.84
CA LEU A 11 -1.49 -4.37 -10.83
C LEU A 11 -0.80 -3.47 -11.85
N THR A 12 -1.30 -3.44 -13.08
CA THR A 12 -0.73 -2.61 -14.15
C THR A 12 -0.74 -1.13 -13.78
N SER A 13 -1.86 -0.61 -13.26
CA SER A 13 -1.97 0.78 -12.82
C SER A 13 -1.02 1.08 -11.66
N LEU A 14 -0.95 0.22 -10.63
CA LEU A 14 -0.05 0.42 -9.50
C LEU A 14 1.44 0.38 -9.90
N MET A 15 1.81 -0.46 -10.85
CA MET A 15 3.19 -0.47 -11.38
C MET A 15 3.55 0.86 -12.02
N VAL A 16 2.65 1.44 -12.82
CA VAL A 16 2.84 2.76 -13.42
C VAL A 16 2.98 3.84 -12.34
N ASP A 17 2.09 3.85 -11.36
CA ASP A 17 2.08 4.84 -10.28
C ASP A 17 3.35 4.79 -9.42
N LYS A 18 3.94 3.60 -9.27
CA LYS A 18 5.18 3.37 -8.49
C LYS A 18 6.46 3.44 -9.34
N GLY A 19 6.36 3.82 -10.61
CA GLY A 19 7.51 4.00 -11.49
C GLY A 19 8.15 2.69 -11.96
N ILE A 20 7.47 1.55 -11.85
CA ILE A 20 7.94 0.26 -12.37
C ILE A 20 7.57 0.16 -13.84
N ARG A 21 8.48 0.57 -14.69
CA ARG A 21 8.22 0.77 -16.13
C ARG A 21 8.80 -0.31 -17.03
N ARG A 22 9.73 -1.13 -16.52
CA ARG A 22 10.41 -2.16 -17.30
C ARG A 22 9.98 -3.53 -16.88
N VAL A 23 9.49 -4.32 -17.82
CA VAL A 23 9.00 -5.68 -17.57
C VAL A 23 9.67 -6.66 -18.52
N ILE A 24 10.40 -7.61 -17.97
CA ILE A 24 10.89 -8.77 -18.72
C ILE A 24 9.74 -9.77 -18.80
N VAL A 25 9.31 -10.10 -20.02
CA VAL A 25 8.15 -10.99 -20.24
C VAL A 25 8.59 -12.32 -20.80
N CYS A 26 8.23 -13.41 -20.10
CA CYS A 26 8.45 -14.77 -20.58
C CYS A 26 7.16 -15.32 -21.22
N PRO A 27 7.23 -16.03 -22.36
CA PRO A 27 6.05 -16.49 -23.08
C PRO A 27 5.30 -17.56 -22.30
N GLY A 28 3.98 -17.51 -22.33
CA GLY A 28 3.09 -18.52 -21.73
C GLY A 28 1.64 -18.13 -21.88
N SER A 29 0.74 -19.10 -21.87
CA SER A 29 -0.70 -18.85 -22.06
C SER A 29 -1.36 -18.26 -20.80
N ARG A 30 -0.93 -18.71 -19.59
CA ARG A 30 -1.57 -18.26 -18.34
C ARG A 30 -1.31 -16.79 -18.03
N ASN A 31 -0.14 -16.27 -18.39
CA ASN A 31 0.23 -14.88 -18.16
C ASN A 31 -0.14 -13.91 -19.31
N ILE A 32 -0.90 -14.38 -20.32
CA ILE A 32 -1.34 -13.51 -21.42
C ILE A 32 -2.09 -12.26 -20.96
N PRO A 33 -3.04 -12.31 -20.01
CA PRO A 33 -3.71 -11.10 -19.55
C PRO A 33 -2.72 -10.05 -19.00
N LEU A 34 -1.66 -10.49 -18.31
CA LEU A 34 -0.61 -9.64 -17.78
C LEU A 34 0.26 -9.05 -18.91
N ILE A 35 0.79 -9.90 -19.79
CA ILE A 35 1.65 -9.47 -20.89
C ILE A 35 0.89 -8.50 -21.81
N HIS A 36 -0.36 -8.81 -22.14
CA HIS A 36 -1.19 -7.94 -22.96
C HIS A 36 -1.35 -6.56 -22.32
N ASN A 37 -1.69 -6.49 -21.04
CA ASN A 37 -1.84 -5.23 -20.33
C ASN A 37 -0.54 -4.42 -20.32
N PHE A 38 0.59 -5.07 -20.05
CA PHE A 38 1.88 -4.39 -20.04
C PHE A 38 2.25 -3.87 -21.44
N SER A 39 1.97 -4.63 -22.49
CA SER A 39 2.24 -4.22 -23.89
C SER A 39 1.32 -3.12 -24.40
N GLU A 40 0.06 -3.07 -23.95
CA GLU A 40 -0.88 -2.01 -24.30
C GLU A 40 -0.66 -0.71 -23.49
N CYS A 41 0.03 -0.80 -22.35
CA CYS A 41 0.26 0.35 -21.48
C CYS A 41 1.41 1.22 -22.03
N PRO A 42 1.15 2.50 -22.41
CA PRO A 42 2.16 3.35 -23.02
C PRO A 42 3.29 3.77 -22.06
N TYR A 43 3.17 3.43 -20.78
CA TYR A 43 4.17 3.75 -19.74
C TYR A 43 5.02 2.56 -19.31
N ILE A 44 4.82 1.39 -19.95
CA ILE A 44 5.55 0.16 -19.63
C ILE A 44 6.27 -0.36 -20.88
N ASP A 45 7.56 -0.60 -20.74
CA ASP A 45 8.40 -1.20 -21.76
C ASP A 45 8.53 -2.70 -21.52
N CYS A 46 8.11 -3.52 -22.48
CA CYS A 46 8.19 -4.98 -22.43
C CYS A 46 9.42 -5.51 -23.16
N TYR A 47 10.17 -6.38 -22.49
CA TYR A 47 11.38 -7.02 -23.04
C TYR A 47 11.15 -8.55 -23.09
N PRO A 48 10.90 -9.15 -24.26
CA PRO A 48 10.64 -10.58 -24.34
C PRO A 48 11.91 -11.40 -24.17
N VAL A 49 11.90 -12.34 -23.22
CA VAL A 49 12.98 -13.31 -22.99
C VAL A 49 12.35 -14.69 -22.78
N THR A 50 12.73 -15.68 -23.59
CA THR A 50 12.08 -16.98 -23.61
C THR A 50 12.41 -17.84 -22.39
N ASP A 51 13.65 -17.83 -21.92
CA ASP A 51 14.13 -18.63 -20.79
C ASP A 51 14.03 -17.81 -19.50
N GLU A 52 13.28 -18.31 -18.51
CA GLU A 52 12.98 -17.56 -17.28
C GLU A 52 14.20 -17.33 -16.39
N ARG A 53 15.17 -18.24 -16.40
CA ARG A 53 16.44 -18.05 -15.68
C ARG A 53 17.24 -16.92 -16.31
N SER A 54 17.32 -16.89 -17.62
CA SER A 54 17.96 -15.78 -18.36
C SER A 54 17.21 -14.47 -18.12
N ALA A 55 15.88 -14.48 -18.10
CA ALA A 55 15.03 -13.34 -17.79
C ALA A 55 15.34 -12.74 -16.40
N GLY A 56 15.52 -13.60 -15.40
CA GLY A 56 15.88 -13.19 -14.05
C GLY A 56 17.21 -12.42 -14.01
N PHE A 57 18.26 -12.95 -14.64
CA PHE A 57 19.56 -12.27 -14.69
C PHE A 57 19.54 -11.04 -15.60
N TYR A 58 18.71 -11.04 -16.64
CA TYR A 58 18.50 -9.85 -17.47
C TYR A 58 17.87 -8.71 -16.66
N ALA A 59 16.89 -9.01 -15.81
CA ALA A 59 16.28 -8.03 -14.90
C ALA A 59 17.29 -7.47 -13.89
N ILE A 60 18.17 -8.32 -13.32
CA ILE A 60 19.27 -7.88 -12.46
C ILE A 60 20.17 -6.89 -13.19
N GLY A 61 20.64 -7.25 -14.38
CA GLY A 61 21.51 -6.40 -15.18
C GLY A 61 20.87 -5.06 -15.52
N MET A 62 19.58 -5.08 -15.87
CA MET A 62 18.81 -3.88 -16.17
C MET A 62 18.64 -2.99 -14.93
N SER A 63 18.25 -3.55 -13.77
CA SER A 63 18.12 -2.80 -12.53
C SER A 63 19.44 -2.16 -12.08
N LEU A 64 20.56 -2.88 -12.21
CA LEU A 64 21.89 -2.34 -11.91
C LEU A 64 22.29 -1.19 -12.85
N ALA A 65 21.96 -1.31 -14.14
CA ALA A 65 22.34 -0.31 -15.13
C ALA A 65 21.49 0.99 -15.02
N THR A 66 20.24 0.87 -14.57
CA THR A 66 19.29 2.00 -14.53
C THR A 66 19.05 2.55 -13.13
N ALA A 67 19.44 1.82 -12.08
CA ALA A 67 19.09 2.09 -10.69
C ALA A 67 17.57 2.18 -10.44
N GLU A 68 16.76 1.48 -11.27
CA GLU A 68 15.30 1.49 -11.20
C GLU A 68 14.75 0.09 -10.92
N PRO A 69 13.52 -0.02 -10.41
CA PRO A 69 12.86 -1.31 -10.24
C PRO A 69 12.52 -1.93 -11.59
N VAL A 70 12.67 -3.25 -11.65
CA VAL A 70 12.38 -4.05 -12.86
C VAL A 70 11.45 -5.20 -12.49
N ALA A 71 10.43 -5.45 -13.30
CA ALA A 71 9.54 -6.59 -13.13
C ALA A 71 9.93 -7.76 -14.08
N ILE A 72 9.61 -8.98 -13.63
CA ILE A 72 9.69 -10.21 -14.43
C ILE A 72 8.31 -10.84 -14.42
N CYS A 73 7.77 -11.11 -15.60
CA CYS A 73 6.45 -11.76 -15.73
C CYS A 73 6.62 -13.16 -16.31
N VAL A 74 6.23 -14.19 -15.53
CA VAL A 74 6.33 -15.61 -15.90
C VAL A 74 4.97 -16.30 -15.87
N THR A 75 4.85 -17.41 -16.61
CA THR A 75 3.64 -18.23 -16.62
C THR A 75 3.58 -19.16 -15.40
N SER A 76 2.53 -19.99 -15.29
CA SER A 76 2.33 -20.92 -14.19
C SER A 76 3.28 -22.14 -14.24
N GLY A 77 3.42 -22.84 -13.14
CA GLY A 77 4.19 -24.08 -13.01
C GLY A 77 5.67 -23.82 -12.74
N SER A 78 6.55 -24.60 -13.33
CA SER A 78 8.00 -24.53 -13.06
C SER A 78 8.69 -23.23 -13.51
N ALA A 79 8.02 -22.40 -14.31
CA ALA A 79 8.53 -21.10 -14.77
C ALA A 79 9.01 -20.20 -13.59
N ILE A 80 8.24 -20.11 -12.51
CA ILE A 80 8.63 -19.34 -11.33
C ILE A 80 9.90 -19.86 -10.67
N LEU A 81 10.11 -21.18 -10.61
CA LEU A 81 11.30 -21.79 -10.02
C LEU A 81 12.56 -21.49 -10.82
N ASN A 82 12.45 -21.35 -12.14
CA ASN A 82 13.59 -20.98 -12.99
C ASN A 82 14.11 -19.59 -12.67
N THR A 83 13.30 -18.69 -12.12
CA THR A 83 13.74 -17.36 -11.70
C THR A 83 14.53 -17.37 -10.38
N ALA A 84 14.38 -18.42 -9.56
CA ALA A 84 14.89 -18.47 -8.18
C ALA A 84 16.39 -18.16 -8.03
N PRO A 85 17.32 -18.64 -8.89
CA PRO A 85 18.72 -18.30 -8.78
C PRO A 85 19.00 -16.79 -8.89
N ALA A 86 18.32 -16.10 -9.81
CA ALA A 86 18.44 -14.67 -9.98
C ALA A 86 17.78 -13.90 -8.82
N ILE A 87 16.65 -14.38 -8.31
CA ILE A 87 15.96 -13.75 -7.19
C ILE A 87 16.77 -13.87 -5.89
N ALA A 88 17.45 -15.01 -5.68
CA ALA A 88 18.39 -15.15 -4.57
C ALA A 88 19.52 -14.12 -4.67
N GLU A 89 20.13 -13.94 -5.84
CA GLU A 89 21.15 -12.91 -6.07
C GLU A 89 20.58 -11.50 -5.81
N ALA A 90 19.38 -11.20 -6.32
CA ALA A 90 18.73 -9.92 -6.11
C ALA A 90 18.43 -9.65 -4.62
N TYR A 91 18.07 -10.68 -3.85
CA TYR A 91 17.80 -10.58 -2.42
C TYR A 91 19.04 -10.14 -1.64
N TYR A 92 20.16 -10.83 -1.81
CA TYR A 92 21.41 -10.52 -1.13
C TYR A 92 22.06 -9.22 -1.60
N ARG A 93 21.72 -8.74 -2.79
CA ARG A 93 22.18 -7.45 -3.35
C ARG A 93 21.19 -6.31 -3.13
N CYS A 94 20.08 -6.54 -2.43
CA CYS A 94 19.05 -5.54 -2.18
C CYS A 94 18.54 -4.85 -3.46
N LEU A 95 18.33 -5.63 -4.55
CA LEU A 95 17.87 -5.10 -5.83
C LEU A 95 16.35 -5.10 -5.93
N PRO A 96 15.72 -4.02 -6.40
CA PRO A 96 14.26 -3.90 -6.49
C PRO A 96 13.71 -4.68 -7.71
N ILE A 97 13.51 -5.98 -7.53
CA ILE A 97 12.96 -6.87 -8.56
C ILE A 97 11.53 -7.30 -8.16
N VAL A 98 10.57 -7.09 -9.05
CA VAL A 98 9.19 -7.57 -8.88
C VAL A 98 8.99 -8.84 -9.70
N VAL A 99 8.83 -9.99 -9.04
CA VAL A 99 8.48 -11.24 -9.71
C VAL A 99 6.96 -11.35 -9.77
N ILE A 100 6.40 -11.40 -10.96
CA ILE A 100 4.97 -11.58 -11.22
C ILE A 100 4.80 -12.95 -11.86
N SER A 101 4.17 -13.87 -11.15
CA SER A 101 3.82 -15.19 -11.70
C SER A 101 2.32 -15.29 -11.93
N ALA A 102 1.92 -15.71 -13.11
CA ALA A 102 0.56 -16.20 -13.30
C ALA A 102 0.42 -17.57 -12.64
N ASP A 103 -0.74 -17.83 -12.08
CA ASP A 103 -1.05 -19.12 -11.45
C ASP A 103 -2.43 -19.64 -11.87
N ARG A 104 -2.66 -20.91 -11.64
CA ARG A 104 -3.98 -21.49 -11.72
C ARG A 104 -4.78 -21.15 -10.46
N PRO A 105 -6.12 -21.11 -10.55
CA PRO A 105 -6.97 -20.97 -9.37
C PRO A 105 -6.67 -22.07 -8.35
N ILE A 106 -6.74 -21.73 -7.07
CA ILE A 106 -6.37 -22.64 -5.97
C ILE A 106 -7.15 -23.96 -6.00
N GLU A 107 -8.39 -23.94 -6.49
CA GLU A 107 -9.23 -25.12 -6.65
C GLU A 107 -8.75 -26.11 -7.74
N ARG A 108 -7.75 -25.72 -8.54
CA ARG A 108 -7.12 -26.56 -9.58
C ARG A 108 -5.78 -27.15 -9.15
N ILE A 109 -5.20 -26.62 -8.09
CA ILE A 109 -3.90 -27.12 -7.60
C ILE A 109 -4.05 -28.54 -7.05
N ASP A 110 -3.04 -29.36 -7.28
CA ASP A 110 -2.97 -30.80 -6.87
C ASP A 110 -4.08 -31.68 -7.48
N ARG A 111 -4.69 -31.27 -8.61
CA ARG A 111 -5.71 -32.04 -9.31
C ARG A 111 -5.24 -32.68 -10.64
N LEU A 112 -3.93 -32.84 -10.79
CA LEU A 112 -3.30 -33.39 -12.00
C LEU A 112 -3.51 -32.52 -13.26
N ASP A 113 -3.89 -31.25 -13.09
CA ASP A 113 -3.91 -30.28 -14.18
C ASP A 113 -2.48 -29.99 -14.65
N GLY A 114 -2.28 -29.89 -15.95
CA GLY A 114 -0.98 -29.60 -16.53
C GLY A 114 -0.46 -28.21 -16.12
N GLN A 115 0.85 -28.08 -15.90
CA GLN A 115 1.51 -26.84 -15.48
C GLN A 115 0.97 -26.25 -14.18
N THR A 116 0.62 -27.06 -13.20
CA THR A 116 0.25 -26.65 -11.84
C THR A 116 1.40 -26.89 -10.88
N LEU A 117 1.57 -25.96 -9.96
CA LEU A 117 2.53 -26.04 -8.88
C LEU A 117 1.95 -25.28 -7.68
N ARG A 118 2.32 -25.66 -6.47
CA ARG A 118 2.00 -24.85 -5.27
C ARG A 118 2.90 -23.62 -5.24
N GLN A 119 2.47 -22.52 -5.91
CA GLN A 119 3.26 -21.30 -6.06
C GLN A 119 3.21 -20.38 -4.83
N ASN A 120 2.20 -20.56 -3.98
CA ASN A 120 2.10 -19.82 -2.72
C ASN A 120 3.36 -20.08 -1.86
N ASN A 121 3.99 -18.99 -1.41
CA ASN A 121 5.20 -18.99 -0.57
C ASN A 121 6.43 -19.69 -1.19
N ILE A 122 6.44 -19.94 -2.49
CA ILE A 122 7.50 -20.72 -3.14
C ILE A 122 8.88 -20.02 -3.12
N LEU A 123 8.91 -18.68 -3.07
CA LEU A 123 10.13 -17.88 -3.00
C LEU A 123 10.31 -17.22 -1.61
N SER A 124 9.56 -17.60 -0.59
CA SER A 124 9.48 -16.90 0.70
C SER A 124 10.81 -16.64 1.40
N ASN A 125 11.82 -17.49 1.20
CA ASN A 125 13.14 -17.37 1.82
C ASN A 125 14.08 -16.39 1.08
N ILE A 126 13.73 -15.96 -0.12
CA ILE A 126 14.57 -15.14 -1.00
C ILE A 126 13.82 -13.93 -1.57
N VAL A 127 12.70 -13.55 -0.97
CA VAL A 127 11.96 -12.32 -1.25
C VAL A 127 11.61 -11.59 0.04
N LYS A 128 11.49 -10.28 0.01
CA LYS A 128 11.10 -9.48 1.17
C LYS A 128 9.61 -9.62 1.50
N GLN A 129 8.79 -9.73 0.47
CA GLN A 129 7.34 -9.88 0.58
C GLN A 129 6.83 -10.77 -0.53
N GLN A 130 5.84 -11.58 -0.20
CA GLN A 130 5.08 -12.34 -1.17
C GLN A 130 3.59 -12.13 -0.95
N THR A 131 2.80 -12.09 -2.04
CA THR A 131 1.35 -12.02 -1.97
C THR A 131 0.71 -12.88 -3.04
N ASP A 132 -0.40 -13.54 -2.68
CA ASP A 132 -1.27 -14.28 -3.59
C ASP A 132 -2.52 -13.47 -3.86
N ILE A 133 -2.82 -13.26 -5.13
CA ILE A 133 -3.95 -12.49 -5.59
C ILE A 133 -4.94 -13.41 -6.32
N PRO A 134 -6.09 -13.71 -5.71
CA PRO A 134 -7.17 -14.45 -6.37
C PRO A 134 -7.75 -13.67 -7.55
N ASP A 135 -8.36 -14.39 -8.50
CA ASP A 135 -9.07 -13.79 -9.64
C ASP A 135 -10.47 -13.35 -9.20
N PHE A 136 -10.57 -12.14 -8.67
CA PHE A 136 -11.83 -11.52 -8.28
C PHE A 136 -12.57 -10.92 -9.49
N THR A 137 -13.90 -10.94 -9.44
CA THR A 137 -14.75 -10.32 -10.45
C THR A 137 -14.93 -8.82 -10.19
N SER A 138 -15.42 -8.08 -11.18
CA SER A 138 -15.58 -6.62 -11.09
C SER A 138 -16.62 -6.15 -10.07
N ASP A 139 -17.49 -7.01 -9.61
CA ASP A 139 -18.52 -6.78 -8.60
C ASP A 139 -18.06 -7.15 -7.17
N ASP A 140 -16.90 -7.81 -7.02
CA ASP A 140 -16.31 -8.11 -5.71
C ASP A 140 -15.42 -6.96 -5.21
N ASN A 141 -16.03 -5.90 -4.73
CA ASN A 141 -15.33 -4.72 -4.24
C ASN A 141 -14.38 -5.02 -3.07
N ILE A 142 -14.74 -5.96 -2.19
CA ILE A 142 -13.90 -6.36 -1.04
C ILE A 142 -12.65 -7.08 -1.53
N GLY A 143 -12.80 -8.01 -2.46
CA GLY A 143 -11.67 -8.73 -3.05
C GLY A 143 -10.75 -7.83 -3.85
N LEU A 144 -11.29 -6.83 -4.56
CA LEU A 144 -10.50 -5.86 -5.33
C LEU A 144 -9.74 -4.90 -4.39
N ASP A 145 -10.35 -4.43 -3.30
CA ASP A 145 -9.67 -3.61 -2.30
C ASP A 145 -8.55 -4.39 -1.61
N PHE A 146 -8.82 -5.62 -1.19
CA PHE A 146 -7.79 -6.53 -0.67
C PHE A 146 -6.61 -6.72 -1.66
N SER A 147 -6.91 -6.91 -2.94
CA SER A 147 -5.89 -7.07 -3.99
C SER A 147 -5.04 -5.80 -4.13
N SER A 148 -5.70 -4.63 -4.18
CA SER A 148 -5.03 -3.34 -4.26
C SER A 148 -4.11 -3.10 -3.07
N LEU A 149 -4.58 -3.35 -1.84
CA LEU A 149 -3.77 -3.21 -0.62
C LEU A 149 -2.57 -4.17 -0.63
N SER A 150 -2.79 -5.44 -0.92
CA SER A 150 -1.75 -6.47 -0.92
C SER A 150 -0.65 -6.19 -1.94
N MET A 151 -1.02 -5.72 -3.14
CA MET A 151 -0.07 -5.30 -4.16
C MET A 151 0.69 -4.03 -3.74
N ASN A 152 0.03 -3.05 -3.13
CA ASN A 152 0.70 -1.87 -2.58
C ASN A 152 1.75 -2.24 -1.54
N ILE A 153 1.43 -3.16 -0.61
CA ILE A 153 2.39 -3.65 0.40
C ILE A 153 3.61 -4.26 -0.30
N ALA A 154 3.40 -5.19 -1.24
CA ALA A 154 4.49 -5.86 -1.92
C ALA A 154 5.35 -4.87 -2.72
N LEU A 155 4.74 -3.98 -3.49
CA LEU A 155 5.48 -3.00 -4.29
C LEU A 155 6.23 -1.98 -3.42
N ASN A 156 5.67 -1.55 -2.29
CA ASN A 156 6.35 -0.68 -1.34
C ASN A 156 7.56 -1.36 -0.69
N GLU A 157 7.45 -2.65 -0.34
CA GLU A 157 8.58 -3.44 0.17
C GLU A 157 9.69 -3.60 -0.86
N CYS A 158 9.34 -3.67 -2.16
CA CYS A 158 10.32 -3.74 -3.23
C CYS A 158 11.17 -2.48 -3.35
N ILE A 159 10.52 -1.31 -3.36
CA ILE A 159 11.17 -0.02 -3.68
C ILE A 159 11.50 0.83 -2.46
N GLY A 160 10.99 0.46 -1.27
CA GLY A 160 11.13 1.23 -0.04
C GLY A 160 12.31 0.78 0.81
N GLY A 161 12.81 1.67 1.70
CA GLY A 161 13.86 1.35 2.68
C GLY A 161 15.11 0.74 2.05
N GLU A 162 15.53 -0.38 2.59
CA GLU A 162 16.47 -1.30 1.94
C GLU A 162 15.70 -2.07 0.87
N CYS A 163 15.90 -1.73 -0.40
CA CYS A 163 15.22 -2.38 -1.54
C CYS A 163 15.39 -3.90 -1.52
N GLY A 164 14.58 -4.62 -2.27
CA GLY A 164 14.77 -6.06 -2.45
C GLY A 164 13.66 -6.69 -3.28
N PRO A 165 13.84 -7.96 -3.69
CA PRO A 165 12.86 -8.63 -4.53
C PRO A 165 11.56 -8.94 -3.78
N VAL A 166 10.46 -8.92 -4.51
CA VAL A 166 9.12 -9.30 -4.04
C VAL A 166 8.45 -10.23 -5.04
N HIS A 167 7.48 -11.01 -4.57
CA HIS A 167 6.72 -11.92 -5.42
C HIS A 167 5.22 -11.64 -5.34
N ILE A 168 4.59 -11.43 -6.50
CA ILE A 168 3.14 -11.27 -6.67
C ILE A 168 2.65 -12.46 -7.50
N ASN A 169 1.93 -13.38 -6.87
CA ASN A 169 1.34 -14.55 -7.51
C ASN A 169 -0.11 -14.25 -7.90
N MET A 170 -0.39 -14.26 -9.21
CA MET A 170 -1.69 -13.88 -9.78
C MET A 170 -2.46 -15.12 -10.22
N GLN A 171 -3.50 -15.49 -9.46
CA GLN A 171 -4.40 -16.56 -9.90
C GLN A 171 -5.32 -16.03 -11.00
N LEU A 172 -5.32 -16.72 -12.15
CA LEU A 172 -6.09 -16.30 -13.33
C LEU A 172 -6.96 -17.47 -13.83
N LYS A 173 -8.28 -17.26 -13.82
CA LYS A 173 -9.28 -18.20 -14.35
C LYS A 173 -9.47 -18.01 -15.87
N GLU A 174 -9.87 -19.07 -16.54
CA GLU A 174 -10.37 -18.96 -17.92
C GLU A 174 -11.67 -18.12 -17.95
N PRO A 175 -11.93 -17.38 -19.02
CA PRO A 175 -11.11 -17.19 -20.21
C PRO A 175 -9.94 -16.23 -19.97
N LEU A 176 -8.86 -16.34 -20.76
CA LEU A 176 -7.64 -15.53 -20.63
C LEU A 176 -7.42 -14.52 -21.77
N PHE A 177 -8.23 -14.60 -22.80
CA PHE A 177 -8.03 -13.84 -24.04
C PHE A 177 -9.12 -12.77 -24.28
N ASN A 178 -9.77 -12.32 -23.20
CA ASN A 178 -10.76 -11.25 -23.29
C ASN A 178 -10.12 -9.91 -22.96
N PHE A 179 -10.19 -8.97 -23.90
CA PHE A 179 -9.60 -7.63 -23.79
C PHE A 179 -10.67 -6.60 -24.12
N SER A 180 -11.44 -6.21 -23.11
CA SER A 180 -12.63 -5.36 -23.27
C SER A 180 -12.61 -4.08 -22.44
N THR A 181 -11.60 -3.90 -21.58
CA THR A 181 -11.50 -2.73 -20.69
C THR A 181 -10.81 -1.57 -21.40
N ASN A 182 -11.46 -0.42 -21.46
CA ASN A 182 -10.96 0.74 -22.21
C ASN A 182 -9.86 1.52 -21.51
N SER A 183 -9.85 1.53 -20.17
CA SER A 183 -8.89 2.28 -19.36
C SER A 183 -8.51 1.51 -18.09
N LEU A 184 -7.30 1.74 -17.62
CA LEU A 184 -6.88 1.22 -16.33
C LEU A 184 -7.66 1.95 -15.20
N PRO A 185 -7.93 1.27 -14.07
CA PRO A 185 -8.59 1.89 -12.93
C PRO A 185 -7.69 2.93 -12.29
N THR A 186 -8.30 3.96 -11.69
CA THR A 186 -7.61 4.81 -10.72
C THR A 186 -7.58 4.07 -9.40
N ASN A 187 -6.39 3.68 -8.95
CA ASN A 187 -6.21 2.92 -7.72
C ASN A 187 -5.77 3.82 -6.56
N LYS A 188 -5.98 3.33 -5.34
CA LYS A 188 -5.32 3.89 -4.17
C LYS A 188 -3.80 3.60 -4.28
N ASN A 189 -3.02 4.63 -4.62
CA ASN A 189 -1.57 4.52 -4.59
C ASN A 189 -1.09 4.89 -3.18
N ILE A 190 -0.76 3.89 -2.35
CA ILE A 190 -0.29 4.08 -0.99
C ILE A 190 1.22 4.33 -1.02
N THR A 191 1.65 5.54 -0.71
CA THR A 191 3.05 5.93 -0.68
C THR A 191 3.66 5.68 0.70
N SER A 192 4.85 5.07 0.75
CA SER A 192 5.62 4.89 1.99
C SER A 192 6.73 5.93 2.07
N LEU A 193 6.75 6.70 3.16
CA LEU A 193 7.84 7.63 3.47
C LEU A 193 8.83 6.96 4.44
N LYS A 194 10.11 6.98 4.10
CA LYS A 194 11.17 6.31 4.87
C LYS A 194 11.35 6.91 6.26
N TYR A 195 11.66 6.05 7.24
CA TYR A 195 12.12 6.44 8.55
C TYR A 195 13.65 6.39 8.61
N GLU A 196 14.29 7.54 8.80
CA GLU A 196 15.75 7.64 8.94
C GLU A 196 16.11 8.26 10.30
N GLY A 197 16.53 7.40 11.24
CA GLY A 197 17.22 7.83 12.45
C GLY A 197 16.38 8.48 13.58
N ASN A 198 17.04 9.28 14.42
CA ASN A 198 16.49 9.86 15.64
C ASN A 198 15.74 11.18 15.47
N GLU A 199 15.83 11.81 14.32
CA GLU A 199 15.13 13.06 14.01
C GLU A 199 13.94 12.82 13.09
N VAL A 200 12.97 13.73 13.13
CA VAL A 200 11.88 13.76 12.15
C VAL A 200 12.51 14.09 10.79
N ASN A 201 12.38 13.18 9.83
CA ASN A 201 13.00 13.35 8.52
C ASN A 201 12.32 14.47 7.71
N ALA A 202 12.98 14.92 6.64
CA ALA A 202 12.47 16.00 5.77
C ALA A 202 11.09 15.68 5.17
N GLN A 203 10.77 14.39 4.99
CA GLN A 203 9.47 13.95 4.48
C GLN A 203 8.36 14.09 5.52
N CYS A 204 8.64 13.78 6.78
CA CYS A 204 7.71 14.04 7.88
C CYS A 204 7.50 15.54 8.11
N GLU A 205 8.55 16.36 7.97
CA GLU A 205 8.43 17.82 8.01
C GLU A 205 7.53 18.35 6.88
N PHE A 206 7.69 17.83 5.67
CA PHE A 206 6.82 18.15 4.54
C PHE A 206 5.36 17.77 4.82
N LEU A 207 5.12 16.58 5.40
CA LEU A 207 3.77 16.13 5.77
C LEU A 207 3.16 17.04 6.85
N ILE A 208 3.94 17.44 7.85
CA ILE A 208 3.51 18.38 8.90
C ILE A 208 3.10 19.72 8.27
N GLU A 209 3.90 20.27 7.37
CA GLU A 209 3.54 21.52 6.68
C GLU A 209 2.25 21.38 5.87
N ARG A 210 2.11 20.30 5.14
CA ARG A 210 0.91 20.01 4.35
C ARG A 210 -0.33 19.86 5.24
N PHE A 211 -0.22 19.16 6.38
CA PHE A 211 -1.28 19.05 7.36
C PHE A 211 -1.66 20.43 7.94
N LEU A 212 -0.69 21.28 8.23
CA LEU A 212 -0.93 22.62 8.75
C LEU A 212 -1.61 23.56 7.73
N LEU A 213 -1.44 23.34 6.44
CA LEU A 213 -2.07 24.10 5.37
C LEU A 213 -3.50 23.62 5.05
N SER A 214 -3.86 22.37 5.39
CA SER A 214 -5.20 21.83 5.18
C SER A 214 -6.21 22.54 6.08
N LYS A 215 -7.44 22.77 5.58
CA LYS A 215 -8.50 23.47 6.35
C LYS A 215 -9.22 22.48 7.27
N ASN A 216 -9.83 21.47 6.68
CA ASN A 216 -10.56 20.42 7.41
C ASN A 216 -9.63 19.23 7.66
N ARG A 217 -9.03 19.17 8.85
CA ARG A 217 -7.98 18.20 9.20
C ARG A 217 -8.24 17.54 10.55
N ILE A 218 -7.98 16.25 10.62
CA ILE A 218 -8.27 15.44 11.80
C ILE A 218 -7.06 14.57 12.14
N ILE A 219 -6.78 14.41 13.43
CA ILE A 219 -5.86 13.41 13.95
C ILE A 219 -6.67 12.31 14.60
N VAL A 220 -6.39 11.06 14.24
CA VAL A 220 -7.09 9.87 14.75
C VAL A 220 -6.09 8.95 15.41
N ILE A 221 -6.27 8.65 16.70
CA ILE A 221 -5.31 7.89 17.50
C ILE A 221 -5.95 6.57 17.94
N GLY A 222 -5.40 5.45 17.44
CA GLY A 222 -5.76 4.09 17.80
C GLY A 222 -5.17 3.67 19.15
N GLN A 223 -5.20 2.38 19.46
CA GLN A 223 -4.59 1.84 20.67
C GLN A 223 -3.10 2.14 20.74
N ILE A 224 -2.63 2.57 21.90
CA ILE A 224 -1.20 2.76 22.19
C ILE A 224 -0.81 1.76 23.26
N SER A 225 0.13 0.88 22.93
CA SER A 225 0.56 -0.23 23.81
C SER A 225 1.47 0.25 24.95
N GLU A 226 2.24 1.31 24.71
CA GLU A 226 3.14 1.90 25.68
C GLU A 226 2.64 3.30 26.04
N HIS A 227 2.13 3.47 27.26
CA HIS A 227 1.71 4.77 27.78
C HIS A 227 2.92 5.57 28.28
N GLU A 228 3.41 6.46 27.42
CA GLU A 228 4.41 7.44 27.79
C GLU A 228 3.71 8.72 28.27
N LYS A 229 4.02 9.19 29.49
CA LYS A 229 3.46 10.44 30.03
C LYS A 229 3.69 11.64 29.12
N GLU A 230 4.82 11.66 28.44
CA GLU A 230 5.17 12.70 27.46
C GLU A 230 4.21 12.71 26.26
N LEU A 231 3.83 11.55 25.74
CA LEU A 231 2.87 11.42 24.66
C LEU A 231 1.48 11.93 25.05
N ASP A 232 1.03 11.60 26.26
CA ASP A 232 -0.24 12.11 26.80
C ASP A 232 -0.27 13.65 26.87
N GLU A 233 0.81 14.28 27.35
CA GLU A 233 0.91 15.74 27.42
C GLU A 233 0.94 16.38 26.01
N VAL A 234 1.61 15.76 25.04
CA VAL A 234 1.63 16.24 23.65
C VAL A 234 0.22 16.17 23.05
N ILE A 235 -0.48 15.06 23.21
CA ILE A 235 -1.88 14.89 22.73
C ILE A 235 -2.80 15.94 23.36
N LYS A 236 -2.71 16.13 24.69
CA LYS A 236 -3.47 17.16 25.40
C LYS A 236 -3.22 18.56 24.88
N CYS A 237 -1.98 18.87 24.52
CA CYS A 237 -1.64 20.15 23.91
C CYS A 237 -2.22 20.27 22.49
N LEU A 238 -2.12 19.23 21.67
CA LEU A 238 -2.63 19.24 20.27
C LEU A 238 -4.14 19.38 20.20
N LYS A 239 -4.89 18.82 21.16
CA LYS A 239 -6.34 19.00 21.28
C LYS A 239 -6.80 20.48 21.40
N LYS A 240 -5.91 21.39 21.76
CA LYS A 240 -6.21 22.84 21.77
C LYS A 240 -6.21 23.46 20.37
N TYR A 241 -5.59 22.78 19.38
CA TYR A 241 -5.38 23.31 18.04
C TYR A 241 -6.09 22.52 16.95
N PHE A 242 -6.37 21.23 17.21
CA PHE A 242 -6.90 20.29 16.22
C PHE A 242 -8.00 19.43 16.81
N LEU A 243 -8.90 18.93 15.96
CA LEU A 243 -9.75 17.82 16.29
C LEU A 243 -8.90 16.56 16.40
N VAL A 244 -8.75 16.04 17.62
CA VAL A 244 -8.02 14.81 17.91
C VAL A 244 -8.98 13.78 18.48
N LEU A 245 -9.24 12.76 17.69
CA LEU A 245 -10.13 11.65 18.06
C LEU A 245 -9.27 10.49 18.59
N CYS A 246 -9.56 9.99 19.77
CA CYS A 246 -8.75 8.97 20.44
C CYS A 246 -9.59 7.75 20.80
N GLU A 247 -9.04 6.55 20.63
CA GLU A 247 -9.60 5.33 21.21
C GLU A 247 -9.53 5.39 22.75
N PRO A 248 -10.47 4.74 23.48
CA PRO A 248 -10.45 4.73 24.96
C PRO A 248 -9.18 4.20 25.58
N LEU A 249 -8.44 3.35 24.84
CA LEU A 249 -7.17 2.75 25.29
C LEU A 249 -5.94 3.43 24.68
N SER A 250 -6.10 4.62 24.07
CA SER A 250 -4.99 5.33 23.44
C SER A 250 -4.22 6.22 24.40
N THR A 251 -4.89 6.84 25.37
CA THR A 251 -4.29 7.77 26.36
C THR A 251 -5.24 8.00 27.54
N SER A 252 -4.68 8.39 28.69
CA SER A 252 -5.46 8.77 29.86
C SER A 252 -6.28 10.06 29.67
N TYR A 253 -5.94 10.87 28.66
CA TYR A 253 -6.66 12.09 28.27
C TYR A 253 -7.57 11.88 27.07
N ALA A 254 -7.86 10.63 26.71
CA ALA A 254 -8.78 10.32 25.63
C ALA A 254 -10.20 10.78 26.01
N ASP A 255 -10.77 11.65 25.20
CA ASP A 255 -12.22 11.71 25.10
C ASP A 255 -12.62 10.54 24.22
N PRO A 256 -13.33 9.53 24.78
CA PRO A 256 -13.71 8.37 23.96
C PRO A 256 -14.56 8.83 22.79
N PHE A 257 -14.31 8.30 21.60
CA PHE A 257 -15.11 8.57 20.40
C PHE A 257 -16.62 8.50 20.66
N ASP A 258 -17.03 7.52 21.46
CA ASP A 258 -18.44 7.29 21.79
C ASP A 258 -19.08 8.43 22.58
N LYS A 259 -18.29 9.32 23.22
CA LYS A 259 -18.80 10.54 23.88
C LYS A 259 -18.81 11.75 22.95
N ALA A 260 -17.89 11.80 21.99
CA ALA A 260 -17.80 12.91 21.03
C ALA A 260 -18.85 12.80 19.91
N ILE A 261 -19.35 11.59 19.63
CA ILE A 261 -20.35 11.32 18.60
C ILE A 261 -21.71 11.07 19.25
N PRO A 262 -22.73 11.91 19.00
CA PRO A 262 -24.07 11.71 19.58
C PRO A 262 -24.65 10.33 19.24
N PRO A 263 -25.50 9.74 20.13
CA PRO A 263 -26.14 8.44 19.88
C PRO A 263 -27.04 8.37 18.63
N MET A 264 -27.42 9.52 18.06
CA MET A 264 -28.29 9.63 16.87
C MET A 264 -27.49 9.77 15.55
N ALA A 265 -26.23 9.42 15.53
CA ALA A 265 -25.34 9.65 14.40
C ALA A 265 -25.45 8.62 13.25
N ASP A 266 -26.59 7.99 13.06
CA ASP A 266 -26.84 7.21 11.82
C ASP A 266 -26.88 8.08 10.55
N GLU A 267 -26.78 9.42 10.69
CA GLU A 267 -26.78 10.40 9.59
C GLU A 267 -25.63 11.43 9.65
N LEU A 268 -24.60 11.25 10.47
CA LEU A 268 -23.48 12.18 10.49
C LEU A 268 -22.66 12.05 9.18
N LYS A 269 -23.13 12.73 8.14
CA LYS A 269 -22.27 13.09 7.01
C LYS A 269 -21.37 14.21 7.49
N MET A 270 -20.13 13.88 7.79
CA MET A 270 -19.11 14.91 7.97
C MET A 270 -18.92 15.65 6.64
N GLU A 271 -18.68 16.97 6.72
CA GLU A 271 -18.19 17.71 5.58
C GLU A 271 -16.88 17.07 5.07
N LYS A 272 -16.56 17.32 3.83
CA LYS A 272 -15.32 16.84 3.20
C LYS A 272 -14.10 17.12 4.07
N ILE A 273 -13.28 16.10 4.32
CA ILE A 273 -12.04 16.20 5.08
C ILE A 273 -10.87 16.33 4.10
N ASP A 274 -10.05 17.37 4.26
CA ASP A 274 -8.87 17.57 3.42
C ASP A 274 -7.76 16.58 3.78
N MET A 275 -7.52 16.37 5.10
CA MET A 275 -6.47 15.47 5.54
C MET A 275 -6.79 14.78 6.88
N VAL A 276 -6.60 13.46 6.90
CA VAL A 276 -6.60 12.64 8.11
C VAL A 276 -5.18 12.16 8.38
N ILE A 277 -4.71 12.32 9.61
CA ILE A 277 -3.51 11.63 10.11
C ILE A 277 -3.97 10.59 11.12
N SER A 278 -3.66 9.32 10.87
CA SER A 278 -3.87 8.22 11.82
C SER A 278 -2.56 7.71 12.39
N LEU A 279 -2.59 7.29 13.64
CA LEU A 279 -1.44 6.70 14.34
C LEU A 279 -1.90 5.76 15.47
N GLY A 280 -0.97 5.00 16.01
CA GLY A 280 -1.26 3.96 17.00
C GLY A 280 -1.69 2.63 16.36
N GLY A 281 -2.12 1.67 17.20
CA GLY A 281 -2.51 0.33 16.77
C GLY A 281 -3.98 0.21 16.35
N ASN A 282 -4.65 -0.83 16.83
CA ASN A 282 -6.02 -1.15 16.45
C ASN A 282 -7.04 -0.05 16.79
N PHE A 283 -8.00 0.15 15.89
CA PHE A 283 -9.19 0.94 16.13
C PHE A 283 -10.35 0.01 16.48
N VAL A 284 -10.84 0.08 17.72
CA VAL A 284 -11.90 -0.80 18.22
C VAL A 284 -13.28 -0.23 17.89
N SER A 285 -13.46 1.09 17.95
CA SER A 285 -14.74 1.75 17.69
C SER A 285 -15.25 1.50 16.27
N LYS A 286 -16.37 0.78 16.15
CA LYS A 286 -17.06 0.57 14.88
C LYS A 286 -17.55 1.88 14.28
N LYS A 287 -18.08 2.78 15.14
CA LYS A 287 -18.65 4.06 14.71
C LYS A 287 -17.64 4.96 14.00
N ILE A 288 -16.42 5.08 14.53
CA ILE A 288 -15.40 5.91 13.89
C ILE A 288 -14.97 5.31 12.54
N LYS A 289 -14.85 3.98 12.45
CA LYS A 289 -14.50 3.31 11.19
C LYS A 289 -15.57 3.55 10.13
N GLU A 290 -16.82 3.35 10.46
CA GLU A 290 -17.95 3.57 9.53
C GLU A 290 -18.07 5.06 9.14
N MET A 291 -17.92 5.97 10.10
CA MET A 291 -17.97 7.40 9.84
C MET A 291 -16.86 7.83 8.86
N LEU A 292 -15.61 7.44 9.11
CA LEU A 292 -14.49 7.82 8.24
C LEU A 292 -14.54 7.12 6.88
N ARG A 293 -14.99 5.87 6.80
CA ARG A 293 -15.19 5.16 5.52
C ARG A 293 -16.24 5.81 4.64
N ASN A 294 -17.29 6.38 5.26
CA ASN A 294 -18.40 7.02 4.55
C ASN A 294 -18.18 8.53 4.30
N THR A 295 -17.05 9.09 4.75
CA THR A 295 -16.70 10.51 4.57
C THR A 295 -15.81 10.70 3.35
N ASP A 296 -16.01 11.78 2.58
CA ASP A 296 -15.09 12.16 1.49
C ASP A 296 -13.79 12.69 2.10
N ILE A 297 -12.71 11.89 2.02
CA ILE A 297 -11.38 12.20 2.53
C ILE A 297 -10.42 12.36 1.36
N CYS A 298 -9.81 13.56 1.22
CA CYS A 298 -8.85 13.82 0.14
C CYS A 298 -7.53 13.08 0.35
N GLU A 299 -7.01 13.10 1.60
CA GLU A 299 -5.75 12.47 1.96
C GLU A 299 -5.85 11.81 3.33
N HIS A 300 -5.34 10.58 3.42
CA HIS A 300 -5.19 9.87 4.68
C HIS A 300 -3.75 9.36 4.80
N TRP A 301 -3.03 9.86 5.80
CA TRP A 301 -1.66 9.46 6.11
C TRP A 301 -1.60 8.70 7.43
N GLU A 302 -0.99 7.54 7.40
CA GLU A 302 -0.72 6.73 8.58
C GLU A 302 0.70 6.96 9.09
N ILE A 303 0.86 7.20 10.40
CA ILE A 303 2.16 7.29 11.04
C ILE A 303 2.43 5.98 11.77
N ASN A 304 3.44 5.25 11.33
CA ASN A 304 3.86 4.01 11.98
C ASN A 304 5.36 3.75 11.78
N LYS A 305 5.93 2.87 12.60
CA LYS A 305 7.37 2.51 12.54
C LYS A 305 7.68 1.50 11.45
N SER A 306 6.70 0.70 11.03
CA SER A 306 6.90 -0.44 10.13
C SER A 306 6.90 -0.08 8.64
N GLY A 307 6.32 1.06 8.26
CA GLY A 307 6.06 1.42 6.87
C GLY A 307 5.01 0.54 6.17
N ARG A 308 4.29 -0.32 6.92
CA ARG A 308 3.23 -1.17 6.37
C ARG A 308 1.89 -0.44 6.37
N PRO A 309 1.18 -0.37 5.24
CA PRO A 309 -0.16 0.18 5.18
C PRO A 309 -1.18 -0.78 5.81
N HIS A 310 -2.14 -0.22 6.58
CA HIS A 310 -3.26 -0.98 7.13
C HIS A 310 -4.60 -0.58 6.49
N ASP A 311 -4.69 0.64 5.99
CA ASP A 311 -5.85 1.24 5.30
C ASP A 311 -7.21 0.97 5.97
N ILE A 312 -7.26 1.09 7.28
CA ILE A 312 -8.44 0.74 8.08
C ILE A 312 -9.67 1.58 7.75
N PHE A 313 -9.47 2.78 7.18
CA PHE A 313 -10.54 3.70 6.77
C PHE A 313 -10.82 3.68 5.27
N GLU A 314 -10.12 2.86 4.49
CA GLU A 314 -10.30 2.69 3.03
C GLU A 314 -10.00 3.95 2.20
N HIS A 315 -9.23 4.89 2.76
CA HIS A 315 -8.83 6.17 2.14
C HIS A 315 -7.32 6.43 2.19
N GLN A 316 -6.50 5.44 2.57
CA GLN A 316 -5.08 5.67 2.79
C GLN A 316 -4.35 6.07 1.52
N THR A 317 -3.68 7.23 1.56
CA THR A 317 -2.89 7.78 0.46
C THR A 317 -1.39 7.70 0.71
N GLY A 318 -0.97 7.57 1.99
CA GLY A 318 0.45 7.48 2.30
C GLY A 318 0.75 7.00 3.72
N ILE A 319 2.06 6.78 3.96
CA ILE A 319 2.61 6.39 5.26
C ILE A 319 3.84 7.27 5.53
N ALA A 320 3.92 7.78 6.75
CA ALA A 320 5.15 8.40 7.24
C ALA A 320 5.76 7.53 8.33
N MET A 321 6.98 7.05 8.08
CA MET A 321 7.69 6.18 9.02
C MET A 321 8.28 7.02 10.16
N SER A 322 7.62 6.97 11.32
CA SER A 322 8.05 7.67 12.55
C SER A 322 7.45 6.99 13.78
N SER A 323 8.02 7.27 14.94
CA SER A 323 7.30 6.97 16.18
C SER A 323 6.24 8.05 16.43
N GLU A 324 5.17 7.66 17.11
CA GLU A 324 4.02 8.50 17.42
C GLU A 324 4.44 9.77 18.16
N ILE A 325 5.26 9.59 19.23
CA ILE A 325 5.73 10.70 20.05
C ILE A 325 6.60 11.69 19.27
N LYS A 326 7.50 11.21 18.41
CA LYS A 326 8.38 12.08 17.61
C LYS A 326 7.57 12.91 16.63
N PHE A 327 6.66 12.27 15.89
CA PHE A 327 5.84 12.96 14.92
C PHE A 327 4.93 14.00 15.58
N LEU A 328 4.20 13.63 16.63
CA LEU A 328 3.28 14.54 17.32
C LEU A 328 4.01 15.68 18.03
N SER A 329 5.20 15.44 18.60
CA SER A 329 6.03 16.48 19.22
C SER A 329 6.55 17.48 18.18
N ALA A 330 6.96 17.00 16.99
CA ALA A 330 7.35 17.86 15.88
C ALA A 330 6.18 18.70 15.37
N LEU A 331 5.00 18.07 15.20
CA LEU A 331 3.78 18.75 14.82
C LEU A 331 3.41 19.85 15.84
N LEU A 332 3.46 19.56 17.14
CA LEU A 332 3.17 20.54 18.19
C LEU A 332 4.17 21.68 18.17
N LYS A 333 5.46 21.41 18.03
CA LYS A 333 6.51 22.42 17.92
C LYS A 333 6.26 23.35 16.72
N ARG A 334 5.95 22.78 15.56
CA ARG A 334 5.69 23.55 14.33
C ARG A 334 4.40 24.37 14.43
N THR A 335 3.35 23.80 15.06
CA THR A 335 2.09 24.50 15.32
C THR A 335 2.29 25.77 16.17
N ARG A 336 3.10 25.67 17.22
CA ARG A 336 3.44 26.81 18.10
C ARG A 336 4.24 27.88 17.37
N ASN A 337 5.20 27.47 16.54
CA ASN A 337 6.06 28.41 15.80
C ASN A 337 5.28 29.18 14.71
N ASN A 338 4.25 28.57 14.13
CA ASN A 338 3.41 29.20 13.10
C ASN A 338 2.30 30.09 13.68
N HIS A 339 2.29 30.37 15.00
CA HIS A 339 1.28 31.19 15.68
C HIS A 339 -0.17 30.81 15.37
N ILE A 340 -0.44 29.50 15.19
CA ILE A 340 -1.80 29.01 15.01
C ILE A 340 -2.55 29.20 16.32
N HIS A 341 -3.60 30.03 16.28
CA HIS A 341 -4.40 30.33 17.48
C HIS A 341 -5.37 29.18 17.80
N PRO A 342 -5.60 28.86 19.10
CA PRO A 342 -6.51 27.80 19.54
C PRO A 342 -7.99 28.03 19.19
N ASP A 343 -8.39 29.22 18.79
CA ASP A 343 -9.79 29.60 18.56
C ASP A 343 -10.38 29.16 17.21
N ASN A 344 -9.59 28.54 16.33
CA ASN A 344 -10.09 28.06 15.03
C ASN A 344 -10.95 26.79 15.09
N LEU A 345 -11.14 26.20 16.28
CA LEU A 345 -11.97 24.98 16.48
C LEU A 345 -13.47 25.28 16.62
N LYS A 346 -13.90 26.54 16.65
CA LYS A 346 -15.31 26.90 16.89
C LYS A 346 -16.20 26.84 15.64
N ASN A 347 -15.64 26.54 14.47
CA ASN A 347 -16.35 26.49 13.18
C ASN A 347 -16.24 25.13 12.46
N CYS A 348 -16.02 24.04 13.19
CA CYS A 348 -16.07 22.68 12.64
C CYS A 348 -17.23 21.91 13.25
#